data_2076589c74c295d0fb4ec8bc639f16c0
#
_entry.id   2076589c74c295d0fb4ec8bc639f16c0
#
_cell.length_a   1.000
_cell.length_b   1.000
_cell.length_c   1.000
_cell.angle_alpha   90.00
_cell.angle_beta   90.00
_cell.angle_gamma   90.00
#
_symmetry.space_group_name_H-M   'P 1'
#
loop_
_entity.id
_entity.type
_entity.pdbx_description
1 polymer ?
#
loop_
_entity_poly.entity_id
_entity_poly.type
_entity_poly.pdbx_seq_one_letter_code
_entity_poly.pdbx_strand_id
1 'polypeptide(L)'
;MKKKDVIILLVLVGLLCFSLGYDYFKNKLPKPEVTTGQRGDLGIDKHINEKTIDKYLGREDSVYRDVRMLDDPGDYESIGGDSKLSGFVEGFEVISLPYIMPVTGLPESVGDTYTGDTLFSRNDKGNFVPNYEESLSILEYYFPKDKNIFIMCGGGGYAGMMKTLLVDLGWDENKIYNVGGYWFYEGKHNVKVKEKVNGKTKYNFWKVNYHNIDFDSLTKINE
;
A
#
# COMPACT_ATOMS: atom_id res chain seq x y z
N MET A 1 12.10 -53.98 6.89
CA MET A 1 12.60 -53.00 5.90
C MET A 1 14.08 -53.30 5.64
N LYS A 2 14.49 -53.43 4.41
CA LYS A 2 15.92 -53.73 4.09
C LYS A 2 16.75 -52.46 4.36
N LYS A 3 18.02 -52.63 4.78
CA LYS A 3 18.91 -51.52 5.11
C LYS A 3 19.00 -50.45 4.01
N LYS A 4 18.87 -50.85 2.74
CA LYS A 4 18.78 -49.95 1.58
C LYS A 4 17.52 -49.07 1.59
N ASP A 5 16.38 -49.62 1.99
CA ASP A 5 15.09 -48.89 2.00
C ASP A 5 15.12 -47.79 3.07
N VAL A 6 15.80 -48.07 4.22
CA VAL A 6 15.98 -47.05 5.29
C VAL A 6 16.83 -45.88 4.81
N ILE A 7 17.93 -46.20 4.09
CA ILE A 7 18.85 -45.17 3.57
C ILE A 7 18.11 -44.28 2.54
N ILE A 8 17.35 -44.89 1.61
CA ILE A 8 16.60 -44.17 0.62
C ILE A 8 15.56 -43.26 1.30
N LEU A 9 14.85 -43.75 2.30
CA LEU A 9 13.88 -42.98 3.05
C LEU A 9 14.50 -41.75 3.73
N LEU A 10 15.66 -41.94 4.39
CA LEU A 10 16.40 -40.85 5.05
C LEU A 10 16.85 -39.77 4.05
N VAL A 11 17.34 -40.20 2.87
CA VAL A 11 17.73 -39.24 1.81
C VAL A 11 16.52 -38.46 1.30
N LEU A 12 15.37 -39.10 1.05
CA LEU A 12 14.15 -38.42 0.61
C LEU A 12 13.63 -37.45 1.66
N VAL A 13 13.61 -37.82 2.93
CA VAL A 13 13.24 -36.93 4.02
C VAL A 13 14.22 -35.76 4.12
N GLY A 14 15.51 -35.97 4.00
CA GLY A 14 16.51 -34.91 3.98
C GLY A 14 16.32 -33.93 2.82
N LEU A 15 16.05 -34.43 1.62
CA LEU A 15 15.75 -33.60 0.44
C LEU A 15 14.47 -32.81 0.63
N LEU A 16 13.40 -33.40 1.19
CA LEU A 16 12.15 -32.73 1.48
C LEU A 16 12.35 -31.62 2.52
N CYS A 17 13.03 -31.90 3.62
CA CYS A 17 13.35 -30.89 4.64
C CYS A 17 14.19 -29.74 4.07
N PHE A 18 15.16 -30.07 3.20
CA PHE A 18 15.98 -29.06 2.53
C PHE A 18 15.16 -28.19 1.59
N SER A 19 14.26 -28.78 0.77
CA SER A 19 13.42 -28.01 -0.14
C SER A 19 12.45 -27.12 0.63
N LEU A 20 11.78 -27.62 1.66
CA LEU A 20 10.88 -26.84 2.51
C LEU A 20 11.62 -25.72 3.24
N GLY A 21 12.80 -26.00 3.76
CA GLY A 21 13.66 -24.99 4.38
C GLY A 21 14.11 -23.92 3.38
N TYR A 22 14.53 -24.34 2.18
CA TYR A 22 14.94 -23.43 1.11
C TYR A 22 13.81 -22.51 0.68
N ASP A 23 12.61 -23.06 0.46
CA ASP A 23 11.42 -22.27 0.08
C ASP A 23 11.00 -21.31 1.20
N TYR A 24 11.08 -21.73 2.45
CA TYR A 24 10.82 -20.87 3.60
C TYR A 24 11.78 -19.66 3.64
N PHE A 25 13.10 -19.90 3.50
CA PHE A 25 14.07 -18.80 3.52
C PHE A 25 14.00 -17.92 2.28
N LYS A 26 13.75 -18.48 1.11
CA LYS A 26 13.59 -17.74 -0.14
C LYS A 26 12.38 -16.82 -0.14
N ASN A 27 11.29 -17.23 0.53
CA ASN A 27 10.04 -16.50 0.58
C ASN A 27 9.93 -15.53 1.77
N LYS A 28 10.91 -15.53 2.67
CA LYS A 28 10.91 -14.65 3.83
C LYS A 28 11.15 -13.19 3.39
N LEU A 29 10.24 -12.30 3.80
CA LEU A 29 10.42 -10.86 3.59
C LEU A 29 11.56 -10.32 4.47
N PRO A 30 12.36 -9.36 3.96
CA PRO A 30 13.27 -8.61 4.81
C PRO A 30 12.47 -7.80 5.84
N LYS A 31 13.06 -7.52 6.99
CA LYS A 31 12.43 -6.58 7.93
C LYS A 31 12.37 -5.19 7.31
N PRO A 32 11.29 -4.42 7.53
CA PRO A 32 11.22 -3.03 7.10
C PRO A 32 12.40 -2.24 7.66
N GLU A 33 13.06 -1.49 6.79
CA GLU A 33 14.17 -0.60 7.12
C GLU A 33 14.06 0.65 6.25
N VAL A 34 14.03 1.83 6.89
CA VAL A 34 13.92 3.11 6.17
C VAL A 34 15.25 3.47 5.53
N THR A 35 15.20 3.96 4.29
CA THR A 35 16.37 4.53 3.61
C THR A 35 16.76 5.87 4.25
N THR A 36 18.00 6.27 4.05
CA THR A 36 18.46 7.63 4.38
C THR A 36 18.53 8.49 3.12
N GLY A 37 18.39 9.80 3.28
CA GLY A 37 18.44 10.78 2.19
C GLY A 37 17.08 11.37 1.86
N GLN A 38 17.04 12.30 0.90
CA GLN A 38 15.89 13.19 0.64
C GLN A 38 14.53 12.48 0.54
N ARG A 39 14.47 11.31 -0.13
CA ARG A 39 13.23 10.53 -0.22
C ARG A 39 13.07 9.54 0.92
N GLY A 40 14.16 9.05 1.49
CA GLY A 40 14.15 8.19 2.66
C GLY A 40 13.49 8.84 3.87
N ASP A 41 13.57 10.16 3.99
CA ASP A 41 12.90 10.95 5.04
C ASP A 41 11.37 10.85 5.00
N LEU A 42 10.81 10.37 3.90
CA LEU A 42 9.39 10.00 3.78
C LEU A 42 9.06 8.61 4.35
N GLY A 43 10.05 7.92 4.92
CA GLY A 43 9.87 6.56 5.46
C GLY A 43 9.92 5.44 4.41
N ILE A 44 10.47 5.70 3.21
CA ILE A 44 10.55 4.69 2.13
C ILE A 44 11.45 3.53 2.55
N ASP A 45 10.95 2.29 2.34
CA ASP A 45 11.67 1.08 2.70
C ASP A 45 12.91 0.86 1.82
N LYS A 46 14.02 0.45 2.45
CA LYS A 46 15.30 0.21 1.79
C LYS A 46 15.28 -1.01 0.87
N HIS A 47 14.55 -2.04 1.26
CA HIS A 47 14.58 -3.35 0.60
C HIS A 47 13.41 -3.53 -0.35
N ILE A 48 12.21 -3.05 0.04
CA ILE A 48 10.98 -3.20 -0.73
C ILE A 48 10.42 -1.82 -1.06
N ASN A 49 10.81 -1.32 -2.22
CA ASN A 49 10.46 0.01 -2.70
C ASN A 49 10.05 -0.03 -4.18
N GLU A 50 9.79 1.13 -4.78
CA GLU A 50 9.35 1.25 -6.17
C GLU A 50 10.27 0.60 -7.22
N LYS A 51 11.55 0.32 -6.87
CA LYS A 51 12.50 -0.35 -7.76
C LYS A 51 12.53 -1.86 -7.60
N THR A 52 12.05 -2.37 -6.47
CA THR A 52 12.19 -3.79 -6.10
C THR A 52 10.85 -4.50 -5.94
N ILE A 53 9.74 -3.78 -5.87
CA ILE A 53 8.40 -4.30 -5.56
C ILE A 53 7.96 -5.43 -6.51
N ASP A 54 8.37 -5.41 -7.77
CA ASP A 54 8.05 -6.47 -8.74
C ASP A 54 8.41 -7.87 -8.27
N LYS A 55 9.43 -7.99 -7.40
CA LYS A 55 9.88 -9.29 -6.85
C LYS A 55 8.95 -9.81 -5.75
N TYR A 56 8.05 -8.96 -5.26
CA TYR A 56 7.22 -9.22 -4.09
C TYR A 56 5.73 -9.16 -4.39
N LEU A 57 5.35 -8.93 -5.66
CA LEU A 57 3.95 -8.94 -6.09
C LEU A 57 3.34 -10.34 -6.06
N GLY A 58 2.01 -10.42 -5.91
CA GLY A 58 1.23 -11.66 -5.98
C GLY A 58 1.41 -12.61 -4.79
N ARG A 59 1.88 -12.14 -3.64
CA ARG A 59 2.02 -12.96 -2.43
C ARG A 59 0.68 -13.13 -1.73
N GLU A 60 0.34 -14.36 -1.36
CA GLU A 60 -0.90 -14.69 -0.64
C GLU A 60 -0.92 -14.18 0.81
N ASP A 61 0.28 -13.97 1.41
CA ASP A 61 0.45 -13.44 2.76
C ASP A 61 0.49 -11.92 2.85
N SER A 62 0.12 -11.23 1.76
CA SER A 62 0.33 -9.79 1.62
C SER A 62 -0.86 -9.08 0.96
N VAL A 63 -1.01 -7.79 1.28
CA VAL A 63 -1.92 -6.87 0.60
C VAL A 63 -1.15 -5.67 0.06
N TYR A 64 -1.64 -5.09 -1.04
CA TYR A 64 -1.00 -4.01 -1.76
C TYR A 64 -1.98 -2.84 -1.85
N ARG A 65 -1.61 -1.67 -1.33
CA ARG A 65 -2.50 -0.50 -1.24
C ARG A 65 -1.84 0.74 -1.82
N ASP A 66 -2.51 1.33 -2.79
CA ASP A 66 -2.15 2.66 -3.29
C ASP A 66 -3.06 3.68 -2.59
N VAL A 67 -2.45 4.60 -1.86
CA VAL A 67 -3.19 5.55 -1.01
C VAL A 67 -3.34 6.93 -1.64
N ARG A 68 -3.15 7.03 -2.96
CA ARG A 68 -3.46 8.26 -3.70
C ARG A 68 -4.96 8.51 -3.74
N MET A 69 -5.33 9.79 -3.76
CA MET A 69 -6.68 10.22 -4.09
C MET A 69 -6.76 10.64 -5.55
N LEU A 70 -7.75 10.17 -6.28
CA LEU A 70 -7.92 10.38 -7.71
C LEU A 70 -9.40 10.71 -8.03
N ASP A 71 -9.86 11.88 -7.57
CA ASP A 71 -11.27 12.27 -7.72
C ASP A 71 -11.60 12.73 -9.14
N ASP A 72 -10.77 13.63 -9.69
CA ASP A 72 -10.95 14.15 -11.04
C ASP A 72 -9.66 13.97 -11.86
N PRO A 73 -9.67 13.03 -12.83
CA PRO A 73 -8.51 12.84 -13.71
C PRO A 73 -8.15 14.06 -14.55
N GLY A 74 -9.11 14.96 -14.81
CA GLY A 74 -8.88 16.19 -15.57
C GLY A 74 -7.97 17.17 -14.85
N ASP A 75 -8.03 17.21 -13.52
CA ASP A 75 -7.23 18.10 -12.71
C ASP A 75 -5.74 17.74 -12.73
N TYR A 76 -5.41 16.47 -12.96
CA TYR A 76 -4.03 16.01 -13.02
C TYR A 76 -3.23 16.58 -14.19
N GLU A 77 -3.88 16.93 -15.30
CA GLU A 77 -3.22 17.61 -16.40
C GLU A 77 -2.79 19.03 -16.02
N SER A 78 -3.60 19.73 -15.22
CA SER A 78 -3.34 21.11 -14.79
C SER A 78 -2.14 21.22 -13.87
N ILE A 79 -1.84 20.19 -13.08
CA ILE A 79 -0.68 20.13 -12.17
C ILE A 79 0.56 19.51 -12.82
N GLY A 80 0.56 19.28 -14.13
CA GLY A 80 1.70 18.72 -14.87
C GLY A 80 1.95 17.22 -14.58
N GLY A 81 0.95 16.54 -14.01
CA GLY A 81 1.05 15.16 -13.55
C GLY A 81 0.81 14.09 -14.61
N ASP A 82 0.69 14.46 -15.87
CA ASP A 82 0.25 13.60 -16.96
C ASP A 82 1.01 12.27 -17.08
N SER A 83 2.35 12.31 -17.03
CA SER A 83 3.18 11.10 -17.05
C SER A 83 3.21 10.37 -15.68
N LYS A 84 3.02 11.10 -14.58
CA LYS A 84 3.15 10.61 -13.21
C LYS A 84 1.88 9.95 -12.68
N LEU A 85 0.73 10.20 -13.32
CA LEU A 85 -0.57 9.69 -12.89
C LEU A 85 -1.20 8.78 -13.96
N SER A 86 -0.39 8.27 -14.88
CA SER A 86 -0.86 7.50 -16.03
C SER A 86 -1.22 6.04 -15.69
N GLY A 87 -0.96 5.57 -14.48
CA GLY A 87 -1.20 4.17 -14.13
C GLY A 87 -1.00 3.82 -12.67
N PHE A 88 -1.01 2.52 -12.42
CA PHE A 88 -0.82 1.87 -11.13
C PHE A 88 0.09 0.65 -11.27
N VAL A 89 0.59 0.14 -10.17
CA VAL A 89 1.27 -1.16 -10.15
C VAL A 89 0.22 -2.27 -10.07
N GLU A 90 0.35 -3.30 -10.89
CA GLU A 90 -0.56 -4.46 -10.90
C GLU A 90 -0.67 -5.08 -9.50
N GLY A 91 -1.91 -5.42 -9.09
CA GLY A 91 -2.20 -5.98 -7.78
C GLY A 91 -2.37 -4.95 -6.66
N PHE A 92 -2.02 -3.67 -6.89
CA PHE A 92 -2.35 -2.61 -5.94
C PHE A 92 -3.81 -2.20 -6.09
N GLU A 93 -4.49 -2.06 -4.96
CA GLU A 93 -5.84 -1.53 -4.86
C GLU A 93 -5.79 -0.14 -4.23
N VAL A 94 -6.65 0.76 -4.71
CA VAL A 94 -6.67 2.14 -4.24
C VAL A 94 -7.62 2.29 -3.06
N ILE A 95 -7.09 2.80 -1.95
CA ILE A 95 -7.86 3.30 -0.82
C ILE A 95 -7.24 4.63 -0.38
N SER A 96 -7.91 5.75 -0.67
CA SER A 96 -7.36 7.08 -0.57
C SER A 96 -7.07 7.48 0.89
N LEU A 97 -5.83 7.90 1.19
CA LEU A 97 -5.46 8.39 2.52
C LEU A 97 -6.37 9.53 3.03
N PRO A 98 -6.78 10.52 2.19
CA PRO A 98 -7.69 11.58 2.63
C PRO A 98 -9.05 11.10 3.15
N TYR A 99 -9.52 9.92 2.77
CA TYR A 99 -10.72 9.32 3.39
C TYR A 99 -10.42 8.70 4.77
N ILE A 100 -9.17 8.38 5.03
CA ILE A 100 -8.78 7.70 6.26
C ILE A 100 -8.42 8.70 7.34
N MET A 101 -7.66 9.75 7.00
CA MET A 101 -7.21 10.77 7.96
C MET A 101 -7.01 12.13 7.27
N PRO A 102 -7.11 13.24 8.00
CA PRO A 102 -6.76 14.55 7.45
C PRO A 102 -5.30 14.59 7.00
N VAL A 103 -5.08 15.08 5.79
CA VAL A 103 -3.74 15.29 5.24
C VAL A 103 -3.32 16.73 5.51
N THR A 104 -2.22 16.90 6.23
CA THR A 104 -1.68 18.21 6.58
C THR A 104 -0.16 18.25 6.39
N GLY A 105 0.35 19.42 6.04
CA GLY A 105 1.81 19.67 6.01
C GLY A 105 2.54 19.18 4.77
N LEU A 106 1.82 18.71 3.73
CA LEU A 106 2.37 18.42 2.42
C LEU A 106 2.09 19.57 1.45
N PRO A 107 2.88 19.70 0.36
CA PRO A 107 2.58 20.66 -0.71
C PRO A 107 1.18 20.42 -1.27
N GLU A 108 0.53 21.50 -1.71
CA GLU A 108 -0.77 21.43 -2.35
C GLU A 108 -0.71 20.50 -3.57
N SER A 109 -1.46 19.42 -3.53
CA SER A 109 -1.53 18.39 -4.57
C SER A 109 -2.93 17.78 -4.60
N VAL A 110 -3.16 16.86 -5.52
CA VAL A 110 -4.44 16.16 -5.60
C VAL A 110 -4.72 15.37 -4.33
N GLY A 111 -5.85 15.66 -3.69
CA GLY A 111 -6.27 15.09 -2.42
C GLY A 111 -5.93 15.93 -1.18
N ASP A 112 -4.95 16.84 -1.25
CA ASP A 112 -4.59 17.72 -0.12
C ASP A 112 -5.67 18.79 0.15
N THR A 113 -6.50 19.06 -0.85
CA THR A 113 -7.65 19.98 -0.76
C THR A 113 -8.94 19.27 -0.30
N TYR A 114 -8.89 17.97 -0.03
CA TYR A 114 -10.04 17.23 0.45
C TYR A 114 -10.48 17.74 1.82
N THR A 115 -11.72 18.19 1.91
CA THR A 115 -12.35 18.74 3.14
C THR A 115 -13.54 17.92 3.62
N GLY A 116 -13.75 16.75 3.04
CA GLY A 116 -14.83 15.85 3.42
C GLY A 116 -14.56 15.07 4.70
N ASP A 117 -15.46 14.14 4.99
CA ASP A 117 -15.36 13.27 6.16
C ASP A 117 -14.15 12.34 6.09
N THR A 118 -13.61 11.98 7.25
CA THR A 118 -12.49 11.04 7.41
C THR A 118 -12.81 9.98 8.45
N LEU A 119 -12.24 8.78 8.32
CA LEU A 119 -12.44 7.71 9.32
C LEU A 119 -11.81 8.06 10.68
N PHE A 120 -10.69 8.78 10.68
CA PHE A 120 -9.96 9.17 11.88
C PHE A 120 -9.66 10.66 11.87
N SER A 121 -9.57 11.22 13.06
CA SER A 121 -9.03 12.56 13.31
C SER A 121 -7.89 12.50 14.33
N ARG A 122 -7.26 13.64 14.62
CA ARG A 122 -6.31 13.76 15.74
C ARG A 122 -6.95 14.56 16.87
N ASN A 123 -6.85 14.04 18.08
CA ASN A 123 -7.26 14.79 19.27
C ASN A 123 -6.18 15.84 19.66
N ASP A 124 -6.44 16.63 20.70
CA ASP A 124 -5.55 17.68 21.21
C ASP A 124 -4.16 17.15 21.64
N LYS A 125 -4.06 15.86 21.94
CA LYS A 125 -2.78 15.19 22.29
C LYS A 125 -2.05 14.65 21.08
N GLY A 126 -2.62 14.83 19.86
CA GLY A 126 -2.05 14.33 18.61
C GLY A 126 -2.32 12.84 18.32
N ASN A 127 -3.06 12.14 19.18
CA ASN A 127 -3.39 10.74 18.95
C ASN A 127 -4.51 10.60 17.93
N PHE A 128 -4.47 9.55 17.12
CA PHE A 128 -5.57 9.20 16.23
C PHE A 128 -6.77 8.69 17.03
N VAL A 129 -7.94 9.20 16.70
CA VAL A 129 -9.23 8.81 17.27
C VAL A 129 -10.22 8.50 16.15
N PRO A 130 -11.06 7.47 16.28
CA PRO A 130 -12.06 7.15 15.28
C PRO A 130 -13.19 8.20 15.27
N ASN A 131 -13.69 8.54 14.08
CA ASN A 131 -14.82 9.44 13.90
C ASN A 131 -16.16 8.66 13.76
N TYR A 132 -16.08 7.36 13.48
CA TYR A 132 -17.23 6.47 13.29
C TYR A 132 -17.00 5.16 14.05
N GLU A 133 -18.09 4.54 14.49
CA GLU A 133 -18.04 3.25 15.19
C GLU A 133 -17.36 2.17 14.34
N GLU A 134 -17.54 2.25 13.00
CA GLU A 134 -17.01 1.32 12.03
C GLU A 134 -15.56 1.62 11.58
N SER A 135 -14.98 2.77 12.00
CA SER A 135 -13.68 3.23 11.49
C SER A 135 -12.57 2.19 11.59
N LEU A 136 -12.43 1.53 12.73
CA LEU A 136 -11.40 0.50 12.95
C LEU A 136 -11.65 -0.75 12.11
N SER A 137 -12.91 -1.20 12.01
CA SER A 137 -13.26 -2.40 11.24
C SER A 137 -13.05 -2.18 9.73
N ILE A 138 -13.36 -0.99 9.22
CA ILE A 138 -13.09 -0.60 7.84
C ILE A 138 -11.59 -0.57 7.59
N LEU A 139 -10.81 0.04 8.50
CA LEU A 139 -9.36 0.09 8.38
C LEU A 139 -8.75 -1.31 8.37
N GLU A 140 -9.20 -2.20 9.27
CA GLU A 140 -8.70 -3.58 9.35
C GLU A 140 -9.12 -4.43 8.14
N TYR A 141 -10.27 -4.15 7.53
CA TYR A 141 -10.69 -4.77 6.29
C TYR A 141 -9.73 -4.46 5.13
N TYR A 142 -9.33 -3.19 4.98
CA TYR A 142 -8.40 -2.79 3.91
C TYR A 142 -6.94 -3.09 4.24
N PHE A 143 -6.57 -3.08 5.52
CA PHE A 143 -5.20 -3.30 6.02
C PHE A 143 -5.19 -4.41 7.09
N PRO A 144 -5.39 -5.68 6.71
CA PRO A 144 -5.49 -6.78 7.66
C PRO A 144 -4.21 -6.93 8.51
N LYS A 145 -4.36 -7.07 9.84
CA LYS A 145 -3.25 -7.18 10.80
C LYS A 145 -2.43 -8.45 10.65
N ASP A 146 -3.02 -9.50 10.12
CA ASP A 146 -2.37 -10.79 9.89
C ASP A 146 -1.51 -10.84 8.62
N LYS A 147 -1.67 -9.87 7.70
CA LYS A 147 -0.96 -9.77 6.43
C LYS A 147 0.24 -8.84 6.49
N ASN A 148 1.18 -9.01 5.54
CA ASN A 148 2.14 -7.98 5.21
C ASN A 148 1.46 -6.90 4.37
N ILE A 149 1.77 -5.64 4.62
CA ILE A 149 1.09 -4.50 4.00
C ILE A 149 2.12 -3.70 3.20
N PHE A 150 1.94 -3.68 1.89
CA PHE A 150 2.75 -2.87 0.98
C PHE A 150 1.96 -1.61 0.60
N ILE A 151 2.46 -0.44 0.98
CA ILE A 151 1.78 0.83 0.77
C ILE A 151 2.57 1.66 -0.22
N MET A 152 1.88 2.18 -1.23
CA MET A 152 2.41 3.08 -2.24
C MET A 152 1.55 4.34 -2.32
N CYS A 153 2.13 5.45 -2.81
CA CYS A 153 1.36 6.61 -3.24
C CYS A 153 2.03 7.27 -4.47
N GLY A 154 1.90 8.56 -4.66
CA GLY A 154 2.59 9.29 -5.73
C GLY A 154 4.10 9.36 -5.50
N GLY A 155 4.53 9.90 -4.36
CA GLY A 155 5.93 10.15 -4.03
C GLY A 155 6.48 9.41 -2.82
N GLY A 156 5.65 8.77 -2.01
CA GLY A 156 6.03 8.07 -0.77
C GLY A 156 5.54 8.74 0.51
N GLY A 157 5.12 10.01 0.45
CA GLY A 157 4.69 10.78 1.65
C GLY A 157 3.40 10.24 2.26
N TYR A 158 2.32 10.14 1.48
CA TYR A 158 1.05 9.55 1.95
C TYR A 158 1.23 8.12 2.46
N ALA A 159 2.07 7.32 1.79
CA ALA A 159 2.37 5.96 2.22
C ALA A 159 3.07 5.94 3.59
N GLY A 160 3.96 6.90 3.85
CA GLY A 160 4.60 7.09 5.16
C GLY A 160 3.61 7.51 6.24
N MET A 161 2.71 8.46 5.94
CA MET A 161 1.64 8.89 6.86
C MET A 161 0.69 7.73 7.19
N MET A 162 0.31 6.94 6.19
CA MET A 162 -0.53 5.75 6.37
C MET A 162 0.16 4.71 7.26
N LYS A 163 1.45 4.44 7.04
CA LYS A 163 2.23 3.55 7.91
C LYS A 163 2.21 4.04 9.36
N THR A 164 2.42 5.34 9.59
CA THR A 164 2.39 5.93 10.93
C THR A 164 1.04 5.72 11.60
N LEU A 165 -0.07 6.01 10.91
CA LEU A 165 -1.42 5.79 11.43
C LEU A 165 -1.63 4.33 11.84
N LEU A 166 -1.27 3.38 10.98
CA LEU A 166 -1.44 1.96 11.26
C LEU A 166 -0.65 1.53 12.51
N VAL A 167 0.62 1.96 12.62
CA VAL A 167 1.47 1.64 13.78
C VAL A 167 0.91 2.26 15.07
N ASP A 168 0.48 3.51 15.03
CA ASP A 168 -0.13 4.21 16.17
C ASP A 168 -1.42 3.52 16.64
N LEU A 169 -2.16 2.89 15.73
CA LEU A 169 -3.36 2.12 16.02
C LEU A 169 -3.09 0.63 16.34
N GLY A 170 -1.82 0.24 16.45
CA GLY A 170 -1.41 -1.08 16.97
C GLY A 170 -1.17 -2.17 15.91
N TRP A 171 -0.94 -1.80 14.66
CA TRP A 171 -0.41 -2.74 13.65
C TRP A 171 1.07 -3.03 13.88
N ASP A 172 1.52 -4.23 13.54
CA ASP A 172 2.94 -4.61 13.63
C ASP A 172 3.78 -3.89 12.58
N GLU A 173 4.64 -2.98 13.03
CA GLU A 173 5.54 -2.21 12.15
C GLU A 173 6.41 -3.13 11.26
N ASN A 174 6.76 -4.32 11.73
CA ASN A 174 7.58 -5.29 10.97
C ASN A 174 6.84 -5.91 9.79
N LYS A 175 5.56 -5.65 9.64
CA LYS A 175 4.74 -6.11 8.52
C LYS A 175 4.35 -4.99 7.54
N ILE A 176 4.75 -3.74 7.78
CA ILE A 176 4.30 -2.58 6.98
C ILE A 176 5.48 -1.97 6.22
N TYR A 177 5.37 -1.93 4.90
CA TYR A 177 6.38 -1.42 3.98
C TYR A 177 5.86 -0.18 3.25
N ASN A 178 6.50 0.97 3.46
CA ASN A 178 6.32 2.12 2.58
C ASN A 178 7.13 1.86 1.30
N VAL A 179 6.45 1.44 0.26
CA VAL A 179 7.09 1.09 -1.04
C VAL A 179 7.58 2.34 -1.79
N GLY A 180 7.18 3.52 -1.34
CA GLY A 180 7.53 4.76 -2.02
C GLY A 180 6.42 5.24 -2.95
N GLY A 181 6.79 5.63 -4.17
CA GLY A 181 5.85 6.28 -5.05
C GLY A 181 5.81 5.77 -6.47
N TYR A 182 4.60 5.64 -7.01
CA TYR A 182 4.37 5.29 -8.41
C TYR A 182 5.13 6.21 -9.40
N TRP A 183 5.34 7.46 -9.06
CA TRP A 183 6.08 8.41 -9.90
C TRP A 183 7.53 8.00 -10.20
N PHE A 184 8.07 7.09 -9.41
CA PHE A 184 9.44 6.58 -9.52
C PHE A 184 9.48 5.09 -9.83
N TYR A 185 8.30 4.49 -10.09
CA TYR A 185 8.20 3.09 -10.47
C TYR A 185 8.64 2.89 -11.93
N GLU A 186 9.63 2.03 -12.12
CA GLU A 186 10.19 1.66 -13.41
C GLU A 186 9.99 0.18 -13.75
N GLY A 187 9.14 -0.52 -12.96
CA GLY A 187 8.90 -1.94 -13.11
C GLY A 187 8.04 -2.31 -14.31
N LYS A 188 7.80 -3.61 -14.45
CA LYS A 188 7.12 -4.20 -15.62
C LYS A 188 5.61 -4.35 -15.43
N HIS A 189 5.14 -4.24 -14.19
CA HIS A 189 3.75 -4.52 -13.81
C HIS A 189 2.90 -3.24 -13.77
N ASN A 190 3.02 -2.42 -14.79
CA ASN A 190 2.28 -1.17 -14.89
C ASN A 190 0.91 -1.37 -15.54
N VAL A 191 -0.16 -1.04 -14.80
CA VAL A 191 -1.53 -0.94 -15.34
C VAL A 191 -1.77 0.49 -15.80
N LYS A 192 -1.69 0.73 -17.10
CA LYS A 192 -1.96 2.06 -17.67
C LYS A 192 -3.44 2.34 -17.67
N VAL A 193 -3.86 3.45 -17.07
CA VAL A 193 -5.23 3.93 -17.06
C VAL A 193 -5.48 5.08 -18.04
N LYS A 194 -4.41 5.73 -18.51
CA LYS A 194 -4.47 6.80 -19.49
C LYS A 194 -4.52 6.25 -20.91
N GLU A 195 -5.48 6.71 -21.69
CA GLU A 195 -5.69 6.31 -23.07
C GLU A 195 -5.94 7.53 -23.97
N LYS A 196 -5.60 7.44 -25.26
CA LYS A 196 -5.99 8.40 -26.29
C LYS A 196 -7.23 7.88 -27.00
N VAL A 197 -8.35 8.59 -26.86
CA VAL A 197 -9.60 8.30 -27.55
C VAL A 197 -9.99 9.50 -28.39
N ASN A 198 -10.00 9.35 -29.72
CA ASN A 198 -10.30 10.43 -30.68
C ASN A 198 -9.44 11.69 -30.45
N GLY A 199 -8.14 11.51 -30.17
CA GLY A 199 -7.18 12.60 -29.93
C GLY A 199 -7.25 13.23 -28.53
N LYS A 200 -8.25 12.88 -27.70
CA LYS A 200 -8.40 13.35 -26.32
C LYS A 200 -7.85 12.34 -25.35
N THR A 201 -7.26 12.81 -24.27
CA THR A 201 -6.86 11.95 -23.15
C THR A 201 -8.10 11.53 -22.34
N LYS A 202 -8.16 10.23 -22.06
CA LYS A 202 -9.17 9.65 -21.17
C LYS A 202 -8.46 8.77 -20.13
N TYR A 203 -8.95 8.82 -18.90
CA TYR A 203 -8.48 7.98 -17.79
C TYR A 203 -9.52 6.90 -17.47
N ASN A 204 -9.09 5.65 -17.40
CA ASN A 204 -9.95 4.48 -17.16
C ASN A 204 -9.58 3.84 -15.82
N PHE A 205 -9.96 4.48 -14.71
CA PHE A 205 -9.68 3.98 -13.35
C PHE A 205 -10.40 2.67 -13.02
N TRP A 206 -11.43 2.28 -13.78
CA TRP A 206 -12.06 0.97 -13.67
C TRP A 206 -11.10 -0.21 -13.91
N LYS A 207 -9.90 0.03 -14.42
CA LYS A 207 -8.83 -0.99 -14.58
C LYS A 207 -8.15 -1.35 -13.25
N VAL A 208 -8.43 -0.63 -12.20
CA VAL A 208 -7.90 -0.86 -10.85
C VAL A 208 -9.06 -0.88 -9.86
N ASN A 209 -8.93 -1.65 -8.77
CA ASN A 209 -9.90 -1.61 -7.70
C ASN A 209 -9.73 -0.30 -6.93
N TYR A 210 -10.69 0.59 -7.06
CA TYR A 210 -10.75 1.87 -6.38
C TYR A 210 -11.86 1.83 -5.33
N HIS A 211 -11.49 1.97 -4.07
CA HIS A 211 -12.41 1.87 -2.95
C HIS A 211 -12.79 3.26 -2.44
N ASN A 212 -14.08 3.55 -2.48
CA ASN A 212 -14.67 4.72 -1.82
C ASN A 212 -15.26 4.31 -0.48
N ILE A 213 -15.35 5.27 0.44
CA ILE A 213 -16.03 5.12 1.73
C ILE A 213 -17.34 5.87 1.65
N ASP A 214 -18.44 5.16 1.87
CA ASP A 214 -19.77 5.75 1.98
C ASP A 214 -20.01 6.22 3.42
N PHE A 215 -19.58 7.45 3.71
CA PHE A 215 -19.66 8.02 5.05
C PHE A 215 -21.11 8.24 5.51
N ASP A 216 -22.06 8.39 4.60
CA ASP A 216 -23.48 8.55 4.94
C ASP A 216 -24.09 7.27 5.55
N SER A 217 -23.47 6.13 5.29
CA SER A 217 -23.87 4.83 5.85
C SER A 217 -23.25 4.51 7.21
N LEU A 218 -22.33 5.34 7.70
CA LEU A 218 -21.58 5.10 8.94
C LEU A 218 -22.21 5.79 10.16
N THR A 219 -21.95 5.20 11.33
CA THR A 219 -22.43 5.71 12.63
C THR A 219 -21.42 6.69 13.21
N LYS A 220 -21.68 8.01 13.15
CA LYS A 220 -20.79 9.02 13.77
C LYS A 220 -20.71 8.78 15.29
N ILE A 221 -19.48 8.79 15.80
CA ILE A 221 -19.27 8.83 17.27
C ILE A 221 -19.61 10.27 17.69
N ASN A 222 -20.65 10.41 18.50
CA ASN A 222 -21.02 11.71 19.05
C ASN A 222 -19.90 12.21 19.98
N GLU A 223 -19.49 13.47 19.77
CA GLU A 223 -18.64 14.22 20.68
C GLU A 223 -19.28 14.41 22.06
#